data_a9e9ec58a4f53f1a3816abd36841477b
#
_entry.id   a9e9ec58a4f53f1a3816abd36841477b
#
_cell.length_a   1.000
_cell.length_b   1.000
_cell.length_c   1.000
_cell.angle_alpha   90.00
_cell.angle_beta   90.00
_cell.angle_gamma   90.00
#
_symmetry.space_group_name_H-M   'P 1'
#
loop_
_entity.id
_entity.type
_entity.pdbx_description
1 polymer ?
#
loop_
_entity_poly.entity_id
_entity_poly.type
_entity_poly.pdbx_seq_one_letter_code
_entity_poly.pdbx_strand_id
1 'polypeptide(L)'
;GTVTKGSAEGGRKIIIYEVNQFDRTNATRLKRYMKTIHHEFTHIANQTIEFPKEYELISPGYVEQWKNMKDQEAYDAGFISPYAMSEPSEDFAEMVGIMLSNSRAEWEVLLDKPATQDGKDKLQQKLEMVLNYYRDVWNVDLYALQEECEKAIYEVVNNVNP
;
A
#
# COMPACT_ATOMS: atom_id res chain seq x y z
N GLY A 1 -15.96 -14.99 2.33
CA GLY A 1 -14.73 -15.15 1.53
C GLY A 1 -14.11 -13.80 1.22
N THR A 2 -12.80 -13.74 1.14
CA THR A 2 -12.11 -12.52 0.69
C THR A 2 -12.33 -12.39 -0.81
N VAL A 3 -12.81 -11.24 -1.25
CA VAL A 3 -12.99 -10.95 -2.67
C VAL A 3 -11.72 -10.29 -3.18
N THR A 4 -11.07 -10.87 -4.18
CA THR A 4 -9.93 -10.27 -4.87
C THR A 4 -10.38 -8.97 -5.54
N LYS A 5 -9.68 -7.85 -5.27
CA LYS A 5 -10.02 -6.53 -5.79
C LYS A 5 -9.19 -6.15 -7.02
N GLY A 6 -8.01 -6.73 -7.17
CA GLY A 6 -7.12 -6.54 -8.30
C GLY A 6 -6.24 -7.76 -8.53
N SER A 7 -5.51 -7.77 -9.62
CA SER A 7 -4.39 -8.67 -9.89
C SER A 7 -3.39 -8.07 -10.86
N ALA A 8 -2.11 -8.39 -10.67
CA ALA A 8 -1.01 -7.99 -11.53
C ALA A 8 -0.47 -9.21 -12.29
N GLU A 9 -0.35 -9.11 -13.62
CA GLU A 9 -0.01 -10.24 -14.47
C GLU A 9 1.21 -9.93 -15.36
N GLY A 10 2.26 -10.73 -15.20
CA GLY A 10 3.42 -10.79 -16.08
C GLY A 10 4.16 -9.48 -16.29
N GLY A 11 4.22 -8.61 -15.27
CA GLY A 11 4.89 -7.32 -15.33
C GLY A 11 4.28 -6.31 -16.32
N ARG A 12 3.05 -6.53 -16.81
CA ARG A 12 2.49 -5.75 -17.93
C ARG A 12 1.02 -5.39 -17.81
N LYS A 13 0.25 -6.08 -16.96
CA LYS A 13 -1.20 -5.93 -16.93
C LYS A 13 -1.72 -5.90 -15.50
N ILE A 14 -2.59 -4.94 -15.23
CA ILE A 14 -3.38 -4.86 -14.01
C ILE A 14 -4.84 -5.13 -14.36
N ILE A 15 -5.49 -5.99 -13.58
CA ILE A 15 -6.94 -6.22 -13.65
C ILE A 15 -7.54 -5.67 -12.37
N ILE A 16 -8.54 -4.81 -12.49
CA ILE A 16 -9.31 -4.29 -11.37
C ILE A 16 -10.72 -4.89 -11.42
N TYR A 17 -11.11 -5.54 -10.34
CA TYR A 17 -12.42 -6.16 -10.21
C TYR A 17 -13.46 -5.21 -9.63
N GLU A 18 -14.74 -5.50 -9.85
CA GLU A 18 -15.87 -4.74 -9.32
C GLU A 18 -15.88 -3.24 -9.70
N VAL A 19 -15.35 -2.89 -10.87
CA VAL A 19 -15.31 -1.50 -11.36
C VAL A 19 -16.71 -0.87 -11.48
N ASN A 20 -17.74 -1.70 -11.67
CA ASN A 20 -19.15 -1.26 -11.68
C ASN A 20 -19.63 -0.71 -10.32
N GLN A 21 -18.87 -0.91 -9.24
CA GLN A 21 -19.13 -0.31 -7.92
C GLN A 21 -18.37 1.00 -7.71
N PHE A 22 -17.63 1.46 -8.72
CA PHE A 22 -16.92 2.72 -8.65
C PHE A 22 -17.89 3.89 -8.45
N ASP A 23 -17.60 4.71 -7.48
CA ASP A 23 -18.40 5.88 -7.11
C ASP A 23 -17.47 7.05 -6.80
N ARG A 24 -17.32 7.95 -7.77
CA ARG A 24 -16.45 9.12 -7.66
C ARG A 24 -16.90 10.13 -6.60
N THR A 25 -18.16 10.06 -6.16
CA THR A 25 -18.69 10.96 -5.13
C THR A 25 -18.40 10.46 -3.72
N ASN A 26 -17.94 9.20 -3.59
CA ASN A 26 -17.62 8.58 -2.33
C ASN A 26 -16.10 8.48 -2.14
N ALA A 27 -15.53 9.41 -1.37
CA ALA A 27 -14.10 9.50 -1.12
C ALA A 27 -13.50 8.19 -0.57
N THR A 28 -14.21 7.48 0.31
CA THR A 28 -13.75 6.19 0.86
C THR A 28 -13.65 5.10 -0.21
N ARG A 29 -14.64 5.02 -1.10
CA ARG A 29 -14.61 4.08 -2.23
C ARG A 29 -13.50 4.44 -3.20
N LEU A 30 -13.35 5.71 -3.54
CA LEU A 30 -12.29 6.18 -4.42
C LEU A 30 -10.90 5.84 -3.86
N LYS A 31 -10.64 6.13 -2.58
CA LYS A 31 -9.39 5.75 -1.91
C LYS A 31 -9.12 4.24 -2.00
N ARG A 32 -10.15 3.40 -1.82
CA ARG A 32 -10.01 1.95 -1.96
C ARG A 32 -9.58 1.53 -3.37
N TYR A 33 -10.15 2.13 -4.42
CA TYR A 33 -9.74 1.86 -5.78
C TYR A 33 -8.31 2.34 -6.05
N MET A 34 -7.96 3.54 -5.59
CA MET A 34 -6.60 4.06 -5.72
C MET A 34 -5.59 3.16 -4.99
N LYS A 35 -5.91 2.72 -3.76
CA LYS A 35 -5.09 1.73 -3.05
C LYS A 35 -4.87 0.47 -3.90
N THR A 36 -5.94 -0.10 -4.44
CA THR A 36 -5.84 -1.32 -5.26
C THR A 36 -4.98 -1.09 -6.50
N ILE A 37 -5.17 0.03 -7.22
CA ILE A 37 -4.38 0.35 -8.42
C ILE A 37 -2.90 0.46 -8.08
N HIS A 38 -2.54 1.21 -7.05
CA HIS A 38 -1.14 1.40 -6.66
C HIS A 38 -0.49 0.12 -6.11
N HIS A 39 -1.26 -0.68 -5.37
CA HIS A 39 -0.84 -2.00 -4.89
C HIS A 39 -0.49 -2.93 -6.07
N GLU A 40 -1.41 -3.11 -7.02
CA GLU A 40 -1.18 -3.95 -8.19
C GLU A 40 -0.06 -3.41 -9.09
N PHE A 41 0.04 -2.08 -9.24
CA PHE A 41 1.14 -1.48 -9.99
C PHE A 41 2.50 -1.75 -9.33
N THR A 42 2.54 -1.81 -8.00
CA THR A 42 3.76 -2.18 -7.27
C THR A 42 4.18 -3.62 -7.59
N HIS A 43 3.23 -4.54 -7.69
CA HIS A 43 3.54 -5.90 -8.17
C HIS A 43 4.10 -5.90 -9.59
N ILE A 44 3.58 -5.07 -10.50
CA ILE A 44 4.16 -4.91 -11.86
C ILE A 44 5.61 -4.42 -11.78
N ALA A 45 5.89 -3.41 -10.95
CA ALA A 45 7.25 -2.91 -10.75
C ALA A 45 8.18 -4.01 -10.21
N ASN A 46 7.74 -4.73 -9.19
CA ASN A 46 8.51 -5.80 -8.54
C ASN A 46 8.71 -7.04 -9.44
N GLN A 47 7.78 -7.34 -10.34
CA GLN A 47 7.93 -8.39 -11.36
C GLN A 47 8.91 -7.99 -12.45
N THR A 48 9.20 -6.70 -12.62
CA THR A 48 10.18 -6.18 -13.58
C THR A 48 11.56 -6.09 -12.95
N ILE A 49 11.66 -5.52 -11.76
CA ILE A 49 12.90 -5.45 -10.95
C ILE A 49 12.51 -5.76 -9.51
N GLU A 50 13.01 -6.86 -8.96
CA GLU A 50 12.70 -7.30 -7.60
C GLU A 50 13.10 -6.24 -6.56
N PHE A 51 12.27 -6.09 -5.52
CA PHE A 51 12.62 -5.29 -4.35
C PHE A 51 13.72 -6.00 -3.52
N PRO A 52 14.45 -5.28 -2.65
CA PRO A 52 15.53 -5.86 -1.86
C PRO A 52 15.06 -7.01 -0.96
N LYS A 53 15.76 -8.14 -0.98
CA LYS A 53 15.41 -9.34 -0.19
C LYS A 53 15.50 -9.10 1.32
N GLU A 54 16.30 -8.13 1.74
CA GLU A 54 16.44 -7.71 3.13
C GLU A 54 15.11 -7.16 3.71
N TYR A 55 14.18 -6.75 2.86
CA TYR A 55 12.86 -6.26 3.28
C TYR A 55 12.08 -7.30 4.09
N GLU A 56 12.09 -8.55 3.67
CA GLU A 56 11.39 -9.64 4.36
C GLU A 56 11.97 -9.96 5.75
N LEU A 57 13.23 -9.59 5.98
CA LEU A 57 13.92 -9.86 7.24
C LEU A 57 13.56 -8.85 8.34
N ILE A 58 13.01 -7.69 7.98
CA ILE A 58 12.61 -6.65 8.93
C ILE A 58 11.48 -7.14 9.84
N SER A 59 10.49 -7.83 9.27
CA SER A 59 9.36 -8.40 9.99
C SER A 59 9.15 -9.86 9.56
N PRO A 60 9.81 -10.83 10.22
CA PRO A 60 9.75 -12.24 9.77
C PRO A 60 8.44 -12.97 10.14
N GLY A 61 7.41 -12.24 10.57
CA GLY A 61 6.14 -12.79 11.08
C GLY A 61 5.06 -13.01 10.01
N TYR A 62 5.42 -13.45 8.79
CA TYR A 62 4.44 -13.78 7.76
C TYR A 62 3.63 -15.02 8.11
N VAL A 63 2.31 -14.97 7.90
CA VAL A 63 1.37 -16.03 8.33
C VAL A 63 0.27 -16.29 7.29
N GLU A 64 -0.03 -17.56 7.03
CA GLU A 64 -1.12 -17.94 6.13
C GLU A 64 -2.51 -17.49 6.64
N GLN A 65 -2.68 -17.46 7.97
CA GLN A 65 -3.96 -17.12 8.60
C GLN A 65 -4.10 -15.62 8.93
N TRP A 66 -3.47 -14.76 8.14
CA TRP A 66 -3.50 -13.30 8.32
C TRP A 66 -4.93 -12.72 8.48
N LYS A 67 -5.95 -13.39 7.90
CA LYS A 67 -7.37 -12.98 8.00
C LYS A 67 -7.90 -13.02 9.44
N ASN A 68 -7.26 -13.74 10.33
CA ASN A 68 -7.61 -13.82 11.74
C ASN A 68 -6.86 -12.79 12.59
N MET A 69 -5.87 -12.10 12.02
CA MET A 69 -5.09 -11.08 12.71
C MET A 69 -5.87 -9.78 12.84
N LYS A 70 -5.71 -9.12 13.97
CA LYS A 70 -6.24 -7.77 14.18
C LYS A 70 -5.27 -6.71 13.67
N ASP A 71 -5.80 -5.55 13.32
CA ASP A 71 -4.97 -4.44 12.85
C ASP A 71 -3.84 -4.11 13.84
N GLN A 72 -4.13 -4.04 15.15
CA GLN A 72 -3.13 -3.72 16.17
C GLN A 72 -2.03 -4.79 16.26
N GLU A 73 -2.38 -6.06 16.11
CA GLU A 73 -1.41 -7.16 16.12
C GLU A 73 -0.45 -7.06 14.93
N ALA A 74 -0.98 -6.69 13.75
CA ALA A 74 -0.18 -6.43 12.56
C ALA A 74 0.74 -5.22 12.77
N TYR A 75 0.22 -4.09 13.27
CA TYR A 75 1.01 -2.90 13.54
C TYR A 75 2.15 -3.18 14.52
N ASP A 76 1.88 -3.84 15.64
CA ASP A 76 2.88 -4.17 16.66
C ASP A 76 3.96 -5.15 16.17
N ALA A 77 3.64 -5.95 15.16
CA ALA A 77 4.59 -6.82 14.48
C ALA A 77 5.37 -6.11 13.33
N GLY A 78 5.08 -4.85 13.05
CA GLY A 78 5.75 -4.05 12.01
C GLY A 78 5.17 -4.27 10.60
N PHE A 79 3.85 -4.53 10.51
CA PHE A 79 3.11 -4.59 9.24
C PHE A 79 2.06 -3.50 9.17
N ILE A 80 1.90 -2.89 8.01
CA ILE A 80 0.95 -1.78 7.81
C ILE A 80 -0.52 -2.23 7.78
N SER A 81 -0.78 -3.51 7.63
CA SER A 81 -2.11 -4.13 7.64
C SER A 81 -2.01 -5.62 7.94
N PRO A 82 -3.09 -6.29 8.36
CA PRO A 82 -3.11 -7.76 8.44
C PRO A 82 -2.81 -8.44 7.10
N TYR A 83 -3.24 -7.85 5.98
CA TYR A 83 -2.96 -8.42 4.65
C TYR A 83 -1.47 -8.38 4.30
N ALA A 84 -0.74 -7.36 4.75
CA ALA A 84 0.71 -7.30 4.61
C ALA A 84 1.43 -8.49 5.26
N MET A 85 0.81 -9.15 6.24
CA MET A 85 1.38 -10.34 6.89
C MET A 85 1.28 -11.61 6.03
N SER A 86 0.61 -11.59 4.88
CA SER A 86 0.42 -12.79 4.05
C SER A 86 1.72 -13.27 3.41
N GLU A 87 2.48 -12.37 2.83
CA GLU A 87 3.78 -12.64 2.21
C GLU A 87 4.58 -11.35 1.94
N PRO A 88 5.91 -11.43 1.72
CA PRO A 88 6.76 -10.24 1.52
C PRO A 88 6.35 -9.34 0.35
N SER A 89 5.89 -9.93 -0.75
CA SER A 89 5.45 -9.18 -1.93
C SER A 89 4.17 -8.36 -1.66
N GLU A 90 3.25 -8.92 -0.88
CA GLU A 90 2.03 -8.23 -0.46
C GLU A 90 2.32 -7.13 0.56
N ASP A 91 3.27 -7.38 1.48
CA ASP A 91 3.72 -6.38 2.46
C ASP A 91 4.31 -5.14 1.77
N PHE A 92 5.18 -5.36 0.79
CA PHE A 92 5.77 -4.28 0.01
C PHE A 92 4.71 -3.50 -0.79
N ALA A 93 3.78 -4.20 -1.44
CA ALA A 93 2.70 -3.61 -2.21
C ALA A 93 1.66 -2.87 -1.34
N GLU A 94 1.32 -3.41 -0.16
CA GLU A 94 0.45 -2.76 0.82
C GLU A 94 1.04 -1.44 1.33
N MET A 95 2.34 -1.42 1.62
CA MET A 95 3.02 -0.20 2.05
C MET A 95 2.84 0.94 1.03
N VAL A 96 3.08 0.66 -0.25
CA VAL A 96 2.93 1.65 -1.33
C VAL A 96 1.46 1.99 -1.59
N GLY A 97 0.59 0.98 -1.70
CA GLY A 97 -0.82 1.17 -1.98
C GLY A 97 -1.53 2.02 -0.92
N ILE A 98 -1.24 1.76 0.35
CA ILE A 98 -1.81 2.53 1.47
C ILE A 98 -1.20 3.94 1.50
N MET A 99 0.12 4.09 1.34
CA MET A 99 0.77 5.40 1.30
C MET A 99 0.16 6.31 0.22
N LEU A 100 0.07 5.84 -1.02
CA LEU A 100 -0.39 6.64 -2.16
C LEU A 100 -1.91 6.88 -2.20
N SER A 101 -2.69 6.16 -1.40
CA SER A 101 -4.14 6.36 -1.30
C SER A 101 -4.56 7.25 -0.12
N ASN A 102 -3.62 7.67 0.72
CA ASN A 102 -3.87 8.51 1.87
C ASN A 102 -3.10 9.83 1.76
N SER A 103 -3.64 10.89 2.39
CA SER A 103 -2.90 12.14 2.54
C SER A 103 -1.64 11.95 3.39
N ARG A 104 -0.72 12.89 3.32
CA ARG A 104 0.47 12.88 4.17
C ARG A 104 0.10 12.76 5.66
N ALA A 105 -0.86 13.53 6.13
CA ALA A 105 -1.29 13.52 7.53
C ALA A 105 -1.91 12.17 7.94
N GLU A 106 -2.74 11.58 7.09
CA GLU A 106 -3.33 10.24 7.33
C GLU A 106 -2.24 9.16 7.36
N TRP A 107 -1.25 9.26 6.47
CA TRP A 107 -0.12 8.34 6.40
C TRP A 107 0.74 8.39 7.67
N GLU A 108 1.08 9.57 8.15
CA GLU A 108 1.83 9.75 9.40
C GLU A 108 1.09 9.16 10.61
N VAL A 109 -0.23 9.35 10.67
CA VAL A 109 -1.08 8.70 11.70
C VAL A 109 -1.02 7.18 11.61
N LEU A 110 -0.97 6.60 10.40
CA LEU A 110 -0.85 5.15 10.22
C LEU A 110 0.51 4.63 10.70
N LEU A 111 1.60 5.33 10.41
CA LEU A 111 2.94 4.96 10.86
C LEU A 111 3.10 5.03 12.38
N ASP A 112 2.27 5.81 13.07
CA ASP A 112 2.28 5.93 14.55
C ASP A 112 1.33 4.93 15.25
N LYS A 113 0.64 4.07 14.50
CA LYS A 113 -0.29 3.07 15.04
C LYS A 113 0.33 1.97 15.91
N PRO A 114 1.56 1.49 15.67
CA PRO A 114 2.15 0.50 16.57
C PRO A 114 2.22 1.02 18.00
N ALA A 115 1.77 0.21 18.96
CA ALA A 115 1.88 0.51 20.38
C ALA A 115 3.30 0.22 20.92
N THR A 116 4.08 -0.57 20.19
CA THR A 116 5.45 -0.94 20.55
C THR A 116 6.49 -0.13 19.77
N GLN A 117 7.62 0.18 20.40
CA GLN A 117 8.73 0.83 19.69
C GLN A 117 9.30 -0.06 18.58
N ASP A 118 9.41 -1.37 18.81
CA ASP A 118 9.86 -2.35 17.82
C ASP A 118 8.99 -2.32 16.55
N GLY A 119 7.64 -2.28 16.71
CA GLY A 119 6.72 -2.15 15.57
C GLY A 119 6.91 -0.85 14.80
N LYS A 120 7.11 0.29 15.50
CA LYS A 120 7.39 1.59 14.87
C LYS A 120 8.70 1.56 14.09
N ASP A 121 9.77 1.03 14.70
CA ASP A 121 11.09 0.95 14.07
C ASP A 121 11.07 0.08 12.82
N LYS A 122 10.35 -1.06 12.86
CA LYS A 122 10.17 -1.94 11.71
C LYS A 122 9.40 -1.26 10.56
N LEU A 123 8.29 -0.59 10.86
CA LEU A 123 7.55 0.15 9.84
C LEU A 123 8.39 1.27 9.22
N GLN A 124 9.18 1.97 10.02
CA GLN A 124 10.08 3.01 9.54
C GLN A 124 11.18 2.44 8.63
N GLN A 125 11.81 1.33 9.02
CA GLN A 125 12.83 0.66 8.19
C GLN A 125 12.25 0.18 6.86
N LYS A 126 11.04 -0.40 6.87
CA LYS A 126 10.34 -0.80 5.65
C LYS A 126 10.04 0.39 4.74
N LEU A 127 9.54 1.48 5.32
CA LEU A 127 9.27 2.71 4.57
C LEU A 127 10.54 3.24 3.90
N GLU A 128 11.65 3.35 4.62
CA GLU A 128 12.92 3.80 4.07
C GLU A 128 13.37 2.92 2.89
N MET A 129 13.23 1.61 3.01
CA MET A 129 13.59 0.67 1.93
C MET A 129 12.69 0.84 0.70
N VAL A 130 11.38 1.03 0.91
CA VAL A 130 10.42 1.31 -0.18
C VAL A 130 10.75 2.64 -0.87
N LEU A 131 10.99 3.71 -0.11
CA LEU A 131 11.36 5.02 -0.66
C LEU A 131 12.66 4.94 -1.47
N ASN A 132 13.68 4.26 -0.96
CA ASN A 132 14.95 4.06 -1.65
C ASN A 132 14.78 3.25 -2.94
N TYR A 133 14.01 2.16 -2.90
CA TYR A 133 13.73 1.35 -4.10
C TYR A 133 13.08 2.19 -5.20
N TYR A 134 12.05 2.96 -4.90
CA TYR A 134 11.39 3.78 -5.92
C TYR A 134 12.29 4.91 -6.44
N ARG A 135 13.04 5.55 -5.55
CA ARG A 135 13.98 6.59 -5.94
C ARG A 135 15.13 6.05 -6.82
N ASP A 136 15.77 4.98 -6.37
CA ASP A 136 17.05 4.53 -6.96
C ASP A 136 16.82 3.65 -8.20
N VAL A 137 15.73 2.89 -8.25
CA VAL A 137 15.42 1.97 -9.36
C VAL A 137 14.53 2.65 -10.40
N TRP A 138 13.53 3.41 -9.96
CA TRP A 138 12.50 3.97 -10.84
C TRP A 138 12.61 5.49 -11.03
N ASN A 139 13.51 6.15 -10.33
CA ASN A 139 13.66 7.62 -10.29
C ASN A 139 12.33 8.32 -9.92
N VAL A 140 11.61 7.75 -8.96
CA VAL A 140 10.33 8.26 -8.46
C VAL A 140 10.46 8.68 -7.00
N ASP A 141 10.10 9.92 -6.71
CA ASP A 141 9.86 10.40 -5.35
C ASP A 141 8.43 10.02 -4.94
N LEU A 142 8.30 9.02 -4.06
CA LEU A 142 6.98 8.55 -3.61
C LEU A 142 6.23 9.60 -2.79
N TYR A 143 6.93 10.49 -2.11
CA TYR A 143 6.25 11.54 -1.37
C TYR A 143 5.70 12.63 -2.28
N ALA A 144 6.42 13.00 -3.31
CA ALA A 144 5.90 13.90 -4.34
C ALA A 144 4.73 13.25 -5.10
N LEU A 145 4.82 11.95 -5.41
CA LEU A 145 3.73 11.21 -6.03
C LEU A 145 2.49 11.13 -5.12
N GLN A 146 2.67 10.95 -3.80
CA GLN A 146 1.59 10.97 -2.82
C GLN A 146 0.81 12.29 -2.85
N GLU A 147 1.51 13.43 -2.91
CA GLU A 147 0.90 14.75 -3.00
C GLU A 147 0.06 14.90 -4.28
N GLU A 148 0.57 14.43 -5.41
CA GLU A 148 -0.18 14.45 -6.68
C GLU A 148 -1.41 13.51 -6.65
N CYS A 149 -1.29 12.33 -6.04
CA CYS A 149 -2.42 11.43 -5.83
C CYS A 149 -3.49 12.05 -4.92
N GLU A 150 -3.10 12.72 -3.84
CA GLU A 150 -4.02 13.43 -2.94
C GLU A 150 -4.79 14.53 -3.69
N LYS A 151 -4.09 15.36 -4.46
CA LYS A 151 -4.71 16.39 -5.31
C LYS A 151 -5.70 15.79 -6.31
N ALA A 152 -5.31 14.72 -7.00
CA ALA A 152 -6.16 14.05 -7.97
C ALA A 152 -7.44 13.47 -7.32
N ILE A 153 -7.32 12.85 -6.14
CA ILE A 153 -8.49 12.35 -5.38
C ILE A 153 -9.40 13.51 -4.99
N TYR A 154 -8.84 14.62 -4.50
CA TYR A 154 -9.60 15.80 -4.14
C TYR A 154 -10.36 16.39 -5.34
N GLU A 155 -9.70 16.52 -6.48
CA GLU A 155 -10.32 17.03 -7.71
C GLU A 155 -11.45 16.14 -8.20
N VAL A 156 -11.26 14.82 -8.21
CA VAL A 156 -12.30 13.86 -8.63
C VAL A 156 -13.53 13.95 -7.73
N VAL A 157 -13.33 14.09 -6.41
CA VAL A 157 -14.44 14.16 -5.44
C VAL A 157 -15.18 15.51 -5.53
N ASN A 158 -14.46 16.62 -5.73
CA ASN A 158 -15.04 17.97 -5.63
C ASN A 158 -15.46 18.55 -6.98
N ASN A 159 -14.89 18.09 -8.11
CA ASN A 159 -15.30 18.52 -9.46
C ASN A 159 -16.50 17.71 -10.00
N VAL A 160 -17.40 17.32 -9.11
CA VAL A 160 -18.69 16.73 -9.48
C VAL A 160 -19.65 17.87 -9.84
N ASN A 161 -19.33 18.61 -10.91
CA ASN A 161 -20.32 19.45 -11.55
C ASN A 161 -20.79 18.76 -12.84
N PRO A 162 -22.13 18.72 -13.04
CA PRO A 162 -22.75 18.05 -14.16
C PRO A 162 -22.38 18.67 -15.51
#